data_382a70f6844bdba1337f49f301e9de1c
#
_entry.id   382a70f6844bdba1337f49f301e9de1c
#
_cell.length_a   1.000
_cell.length_b   1.000
_cell.length_c   1.000
_cell.angle_alpha   90.00
_cell.angle_beta   90.00
_cell.angle_gamma   90.00
#
_symmetry.space_group_name_H-M   'P 1'
#
loop_
_entity.id
_entity.type
_entity.pdbx_description
1 polymer ?
#
loop_
_entity_poly.entity_id
_entity_poly.type
_entity_poly.pdbx_seq_one_letter_code
_entity_poly.pdbx_strand_id
1 'polypeptide(L)'
;MMGTNINTDFDYLVEQIDHTPLVPILLDDHIHTVWCKLEFLNPSGSIKDRIARHILQKAGKEGLLKSGHVVEASSGSTSIALAHVCALMGLKFTAVLPEGASEERLWTMVALGAQFELVPNNAGMLGAIERAEQLARDNGWFFVKQFENTENANAHYQTGLEIIEQIPGHKIDAVVSGIGTGGTLVGLARCFKQEGKDTLSIVARTEGVRLPGTDIECCSLIPGTMMKDFPNLYTIALENESELKFQEQKVSYDMAMEMTKRLWAKGYLVGPSSGFNYAAAVYYAKQENLDEDTTIVTVFPDRMERYFSTGTFQETKYKTATMIREKENEKLRREIKQ
;
A
#
# COMPACT_ATOMS: atom_id res chain seq x y z
N MET A 1 38.42 13.14 -15.76
CA MET A 1 37.63 11.93 -16.00
C MET A 1 37.32 11.35 -14.61
N MET A 2 36.20 11.74 -14.01
CA MET A 2 35.70 11.09 -12.82
C MET A 2 34.96 9.84 -13.28
N GLY A 3 35.54 8.67 -13.01
CA GLY A 3 34.90 7.40 -13.27
C GLY A 3 33.60 7.33 -12.45
N THR A 4 32.50 7.18 -13.13
CA THR A 4 31.20 6.79 -12.53
C THR A 4 31.38 5.37 -12.03
N ASN A 5 31.79 5.20 -10.77
CA ASN A 5 31.55 3.95 -10.06
C ASN A 5 30.02 3.84 -9.94
N ILE A 6 29.40 3.23 -10.93
CA ILE A 6 28.04 2.73 -10.86
C ILE A 6 28.09 1.73 -9.70
N ASN A 7 27.36 1.98 -8.63
CA ASN A 7 27.20 1.01 -7.56
C ASN A 7 26.34 -0.13 -8.13
N THR A 8 27.02 -1.15 -8.67
CA THR A 8 26.38 -2.27 -9.38
C THR A 8 25.28 -2.95 -8.54
N ASP A 9 25.46 -2.97 -7.22
CA ASP A 9 24.48 -3.53 -6.28
C ASP A 9 23.22 -2.68 -6.22
N PHE A 10 23.36 -1.34 -6.26
CA PHE A 10 22.23 -0.41 -6.29
C PHE A 10 21.37 -0.61 -7.55
N ASP A 11 21.99 -0.58 -8.72
CA ASP A 11 21.26 -0.72 -9.98
C ASP A 11 20.54 -2.07 -10.05
N TYR A 12 21.21 -3.17 -9.66
CA TYR A 12 20.62 -4.50 -9.63
C TYR A 12 19.42 -4.60 -8.68
N LEU A 13 19.52 -4.10 -7.44
CA LEU A 13 18.43 -4.18 -6.45
C LEU A 13 17.26 -3.25 -6.79
N VAL A 14 17.54 -2.10 -7.39
CA VAL A 14 16.50 -1.16 -7.84
C VAL A 14 15.73 -1.72 -9.04
N GLU A 15 16.39 -2.48 -9.92
CA GLU A 15 15.74 -3.17 -11.04
C GLU A 15 14.78 -4.28 -10.60
N GLN A 16 14.92 -4.79 -9.36
CA GLN A 16 13.96 -5.75 -8.81
C GLN A 16 12.62 -5.11 -8.38
N ILE A 17 12.55 -3.78 -8.31
CA ILE A 17 11.30 -3.06 -8.11
C ILE A 17 10.58 -3.01 -9.45
N ASP A 18 9.33 -3.39 -9.51
CA ASP A 18 8.46 -3.57 -10.68
C ASP A 18 8.36 -5.04 -11.14
N HIS A 19 7.74 -5.26 -12.27
CA HIS A 19 7.53 -6.57 -12.89
C HIS A 19 6.89 -7.62 -11.95
N THR A 20 6.04 -7.14 -11.02
CA THR A 20 5.29 -8.04 -10.13
C THR A 20 4.29 -8.88 -10.93
N PRO A 21 3.98 -10.13 -10.52
CA PRO A 21 3.01 -10.96 -11.24
C PRO A 21 1.58 -10.39 -11.18
N LEU A 22 0.83 -10.60 -12.26
CA LEU A 22 -0.62 -10.46 -12.29
C LEU A 22 -1.23 -11.85 -12.37
N VAL A 23 -2.06 -12.23 -11.39
CA VAL A 23 -2.63 -13.58 -11.31
C VAL A 23 -4.16 -13.55 -11.23
N PRO A 24 -4.84 -14.49 -11.92
CA PRO A 24 -6.29 -14.63 -11.77
C PRO A 24 -6.61 -15.33 -10.46
N ILE A 25 -7.50 -14.76 -9.64
CA ILE A 25 -7.95 -15.36 -8.39
C ILE A 25 -9.46 -15.51 -8.43
N LEU A 26 -9.93 -16.74 -8.18
CA LEU A 26 -11.32 -17.08 -7.94
C LEU A 26 -11.42 -17.69 -6.55
N LEU A 27 -12.19 -17.09 -5.66
CA LEU A 27 -12.57 -17.70 -4.39
C LEU A 27 -13.85 -18.51 -4.59
N ASP A 28 -13.93 -19.69 -3.97
CA ASP A 28 -14.82 -20.83 -4.30
C ASP A 28 -16.33 -20.52 -4.38
N ASP A 29 -16.81 -19.42 -3.82
CA ASP A 29 -18.23 -19.01 -3.83
C ASP A 29 -18.49 -17.79 -4.73
N HIS A 30 -17.48 -17.34 -5.49
CA HIS A 30 -17.59 -16.20 -6.39
C HIS A 30 -17.59 -16.65 -7.86
N ILE A 31 -18.42 -16.00 -8.68
CA ILE A 31 -18.57 -16.33 -10.10
C ILE A 31 -17.45 -15.63 -10.92
N HIS A 32 -16.96 -14.48 -10.43
CA HIS A 32 -16.03 -13.65 -11.19
C HIS A 32 -14.57 -13.89 -10.79
N THR A 33 -13.74 -14.15 -11.78
CA THR A 33 -12.28 -14.11 -11.64
C THR A 33 -11.79 -12.67 -11.55
N VAL A 34 -11.03 -12.36 -10.50
CA VAL A 34 -10.38 -11.06 -10.32
C VAL A 34 -8.89 -11.18 -10.59
N TRP A 35 -8.37 -10.37 -11.48
CA TRP A 35 -6.94 -10.30 -11.77
C TRP A 35 -6.23 -9.44 -10.73
N CYS A 36 -5.32 -10.03 -9.98
CA CYS A 36 -4.68 -9.42 -8.83
C CYS A 36 -3.20 -9.14 -9.09
N LYS A 37 -2.79 -7.89 -9.09
CA LYS A 37 -1.40 -7.46 -9.21
C LYS A 37 -0.69 -7.60 -7.87
N LEU A 38 0.30 -8.51 -7.78
CA LEU A 38 0.91 -8.92 -6.51
C LEU A 38 2.02 -7.95 -6.06
N GLU A 39 1.66 -6.71 -5.75
CA GLU A 39 2.59 -5.66 -5.37
C GLU A 39 3.32 -5.88 -4.04
N PHE A 40 2.82 -6.78 -3.20
CA PHE A 40 3.49 -7.23 -1.98
C PHE A 40 4.79 -8.02 -2.24
N LEU A 41 5.07 -8.39 -3.50
CA LEU A 41 6.29 -9.06 -3.91
C LEU A 41 7.45 -8.11 -4.23
N ASN A 42 7.21 -6.80 -4.27
CA ASN A 42 8.31 -5.84 -4.36
C ASN A 42 9.32 -6.04 -3.20
N PRO A 43 10.59 -5.65 -3.35
CA PRO A 43 11.66 -5.94 -2.40
C PRO A 43 11.38 -5.55 -0.96
N SER A 44 10.88 -4.34 -0.68
CA SER A 44 10.49 -3.97 0.68
C SER A 44 9.16 -4.59 1.13
N GLY A 45 8.45 -5.28 0.24
CA GLY A 45 7.18 -5.94 0.50
C GLY A 45 5.96 -5.06 0.27
N SER A 46 6.03 -4.02 -0.58
CA SER A 46 4.85 -3.22 -0.92
C SER A 46 4.93 -2.47 -2.24
N ILE A 47 3.76 -2.06 -2.73
CA ILE A 47 3.58 -1.16 -3.88
C ILE A 47 4.34 0.17 -3.74
N LYS A 48 4.70 0.56 -2.52
CA LYS A 48 5.37 1.83 -2.24
C LYS A 48 6.83 1.86 -2.68
N ASP A 49 7.43 0.72 -2.97
CA ASP A 49 8.77 0.65 -3.57
C ASP A 49 8.80 1.39 -4.91
N ARG A 50 7.74 1.26 -5.71
CA ARG A 50 7.61 1.95 -7.00
C ARG A 50 7.71 3.46 -6.86
N ILE A 51 6.93 4.04 -5.93
CA ILE A 51 6.94 5.49 -5.71
C ILE A 51 8.25 5.97 -5.10
N ALA A 52 8.81 5.23 -4.15
CA ALA A 52 10.08 5.58 -3.52
C ALA A 52 11.20 5.63 -4.55
N ARG A 53 11.34 4.59 -5.38
CA ARG A 53 12.31 4.55 -6.47
C ARG A 53 12.10 5.69 -7.46
N HIS A 54 10.89 5.81 -8.01
CA HIS A 54 10.59 6.79 -9.06
C HIS A 54 10.89 8.23 -8.62
N ILE A 55 10.37 8.61 -7.45
CA ILE A 55 10.54 9.97 -6.92
C ILE A 55 12.00 10.26 -6.60
N LEU A 56 12.72 9.35 -5.93
CA LEU A 56 14.10 9.60 -5.54
C LEU A 56 15.05 9.57 -6.74
N GLN A 57 14.85 8.69 -7.72
CA GLN A 57 15.65 8.71 -8.96
C GLN A 57 15.44 10.01 -9.74
N LYS A 58 14.19 10.50 -9.85
CA LYS A 58 13.89 11.77 -10.50
C LYS A 58 14.51 12.94 -9.73
N ALA A 59 14.31 13.02 -8.43
CA ALA A 59 14.89 14.04 -7.59
C ALA A 59 16.43 14.07 -7.67
N GLY A 60 17.06 12.88 -7.76
CA GLY A 60 18.51 12.76 -7.97
C GLY A 60 18.96 13.34 -9.31
N LYS A 61 18.26 13.01 -10.41
CA LYS A 61 18.52 13.54 -11.75
C LYS A 61 18.35 15.07 -11.82
N GLU A 62 17.39 15.61 -11.08
CA GLU A 62 17.10 17.05 -10.99
C GLU A 62 18.01 17.79 -9.99
N GLY A 63 18.89 17.07 -9.28
CA GLY A 63 19.81 17.65 -8.31
C GLY A 63 19.14 18.16 -7.03
N LEU A 64 17.97 17.62 -6.68
CA LEU A 64 17.21 18.03 -5.50
C LEU A 64 17.68 17.35 -4.20
N LEU A 65 18.50 16.29 -4.30
CA LEU A 65 18.99 15.51 -3.16
C LEU A 65 20.33 16.04 -2.59
N LYS A 66 20.63 17.33 -2.74
CA LYS A 66 21.91 17.94 -2.35
C LYS A 66 22.26 17.80 -0.86
N SER A 67 21.25 17.79 0.01
CA SER A 67 21.44 17.62 1.46
C SER A 67 21.84 16.18 1.84
N GLY A 68 21.66 15.21 0.94
CA GLY A 68 21.81 13.79 1.23
C GLY A 68 20.78 13.26 2.23
N HIS A 69 19.70 14.01 2.49
CA HIS A 69 18.68 13.64 3.47
C HIS A 69 17.26 13.80 2.93
N VAL A 70 16.45 12.79 3.12
CA VAL A 70 15.05 12.70 2.70
C VAL A 70 14.15 12.67 3.92
N VAL A 71 13.01 13.33 3.87
CA VAL A 71 11.99 13.32 4.93
C VAL A 71 10.61 13.04 4.34
N GLU A 72 9.77 12.31 5.08
CA GLU A 72 8.38 12.03 4.69
C GLU A 72 7.48 11.79 5.90
N ALA A 73 6.22 12.19 5.79
CA ALA A 73 5.17 11.91 6.76
C ALA A 73 4.48 10.58 6.43
N SER A 74 4.84 9.50 7.13
CA SER A 74 4.20 8.19 6.95
C SER A 74 4.54 7.24 8.09
N SER A 75 3.53 6.59 8.64
CA SER A 75 3.66 5.50 9.63
C SER A 75 3.68 4.10 9.00
N GLY A 76 3.72 3.99 7.68
CA GLY A 76 3.45 2.73 7.01
C GLY A 76 4.44 2.37 5.91
N SER A 77 3.90 1.72 4.89
CA SER A 77 4.66 1.11 3.79
C SER A 77 5.50 2.12 3.01
N THR A 78 5.09 3.41 2.94
CA THR A 78 5.88 4.45 2.27
C THR A 78 7.20 4.72 2.99
N SER A 79 7.18 4.84 4.33
CA SER A 79 8.43 5.04 5.09
C SER A 79 9.37 3.85 5.01
N ILE A 80 8.86 2.61 4.98
CA ILE A 80 9.70 1.43 4.79
C ILE A 80 10.32 1.43 3.39
N ALA A 81 9.54 1.73 2.36
CA ALA A 81 10.04 1.80 0.98
C ALA A 81 11.08 2.92 0.79
N LEU A 82 10.84 4.10 1.38
CA LEU A 82 11.82 5.20 1.36
C LEU A 82 13.08 4.84 2.14
N ALA A 83 12.97 4.23 3.32
CA ALA A 83 14.11 3.74 4.07
C ALA A 83 14.95 2.75 3.24
N HIS A 84 14.29 1.81 2.55
CA HIS A 84 14.94 0.84 1.68
C HIS A 84 15.69 1.51 0.52
N VAL A 85 15.01 2.36 -0.26
CA VAL A 85 15.63 3.02 -1.42
C VAL A 85 16.70 4.02 -0.99
N CYS A 86 16.49 4.77 0.11
CA CYS A 86 17.52 5.67 0.66
C CYS A 86 18.77 4.89 1.10
N ALA A 87 18.62 3.73 1.74
CA ALA A 87 19.75 2.89 2.11
C ALA A 87 20.56 2.46 0.87
N LEU A 88 19.87 2.04 -0.21
CA LEU A 88 20.51 1.70 -1.49
C LEU A 88 21.23 2.88 -2.13
N MET A 89 20.65 4.09 -2.04
CA MET A 89 21.21 5.32 -2.61
C MET A 89 22.28 6.00 -1.72
N GLY A 90 22.56 5.47 -0.52
CA GLY A 90 23.43 6.10 0.46
C GLY A 90 22.89 7.42 1.01
N LEU A 91 21.57 7.59 1.02
CA LEU A 91 20.88 8.76 1.56
C LEU A 91 20.42 8.50 3.00
N LYS A 92 20.33 9.55 3.81
CA LYS A 92 19.66 9.50 5.11
C LYS A 92 18.15 9.64 4.91
N PHE A 93 17.36 8.98 5.77
CA PHE A 93 15.91 9.10 5.75
C PHE A 93 15.36 9.35 7.16
N THR A 94 14.44 10.30 7.28
CA THR A 94 13.66 10.56 8.50
C THR A 94 12.17 10.38 8.21
N ALA A 95 11.54 9.44 8.90
CA ALA A 95 10.08 9.28 8.90
C ALA A 95 9.46 10.14 10.01
N VAL A 96 8.45 10.93 9.68
CA VAL A 96 7.63 11.65 10.67
C VAL A 96 6.30 10.95 10.79
N LEU A 97 5.92 10.54 12.00
CA LEU A 97 4.73 9.70 12.18
C LEU A 97 4.04 9.98 13.52
N PRO A 98 2.70 9.80 13.60
CA PRO A 98 1.99 9.83 14.87
C PRO A 98 2.45 8.68 15.79
N GLU A 99 2.41 8.91 17.09
CA GLU A 99 2.58 7.86 18.09
C GLU A 99 1.62 6.70 17.82
N GLY A 100 2.00 5.47 18.23
CA GLY A 100 1.16 4.28 18.06
C GLY A 100 1.28 3.55 16.72
N ALA A 101 2.30 3.87 15.91
CA ALA A 101 2.65 3.03 14.75
C ALA A 101 3.00 1.60 15.18
N SER A 102 2.73 0.60 14.32
CA SER A 102 3.04 -0.80 14.64
C SER A 102 4.54 -1.02 14.81
N GLU A 103 4.92 -1.82 15.80
CA GLU A 103 6.31 -2.09 16.15
C GLU A 103 7.09 -2.68 14.98
N GLU A 104 6.51 -3.59 14.21
CA GLU A 104 7.15 -4.24 13.06
C GLU A 104 7.59 -3.22 12.01
N ARG A 105 6.80 -2.17 11.80
CA ARG A 105 7.14 -1.10 10.85
C ARG A 105 8.30 -0.27 11.38
N LEU A 106 8.29 0.08 12.67
CA LEU A 106 9.39 0.82 13.30
C LEU A 106 10.67 0.01 13.26
N TRP A 107 10.63 -1.27 13.62
CA TRP A 107 11.81 -2.16 13.57
C TRP A 107 12.38 -2.25 12.16
N THR A 108 11.52 -2.41 11.16
CA THR A 108 11.96 -2.49 9.76
C THR A 108 12.65 -1.20 9.31
N MET A 109 12.08 -0.03 9.62
CA MET A 109 12.67 1.26 9.29
C MET A 109 14.03 1.47 9.96
N VAL A 110 14.13 1.16 11.26
CA VAL A 110 15.38 1.29 12.02
C VAL A 110 16.45 0.33 11.51
N ALA A 111 16.09 -0.92 11.19
CA ALA A 111 17.02 -1.88 10.61
C ALA A 111 17.58 -1.43 9.24
N LEU A 112 16.82 -0.64 8.49
CA LEU A 112 17.26 0.00 7.24
C LEU A 112 18.02 1.31 7.46
N GLY A 113 18.30 1.71 8.71
CA GLY A 113 19.06 2.91 9.05
C GLY A 113 18.22 4.20 9.04
N ALA A 114 16.90 4.11 8.96
CA ALA A 114 16.04 5.30 9.02
C ALA A 114 15.99 5.87 10.45
N GLN A 115 15.87 7.17 10.53
CA GLN A 115 15.49 7.91 11.72
C GLN A 115 13.99 8.13 11.73
N PHE A 116 13.40 8.37 12.90
CA PHE A 116 12.00 8.76 12.99
C PHE A 116 11.79 9.84 14.03
N GLU A 117 10.78 10.67 13.79
CA GLU A 117 10.28 11.68 14.69
C GLU A 117 8.79 11.44 14.95
N LEU A 118 8.41 11.39 16.23
CA LEU A 118 7.04 11.16 16.64
C LEU A 118 6.32 12.48 16.84
N VAL A 119 5.08 12.55 16.36
CA VAL A 119 4.15 13.62 16.71
C VAL A 119 3.04 13.06 17.60
N PRO A 120 2.44 13.87 18.48
CA PRO A 120 1.33 13.44 19.33
C PRO A 120 0.18 12.84 18.51
N ASN A 121 -0.47 11.79 19.02
CA ASN A 121 -1.58 11.12 18.34
C ASN A 121 -2.71 12.04 17.90
N ASN A 122 -3.01 13.06 18.71
CA ASN A 122 -4.07 14.05 18.42
C ASN A 122 -3.72 14.97 17.24
N ALA A 123 -2.44 15.11 16.88
CA ALA A 123 -2.01 15.83 15.67
C ALA A 123 -2.27 15.01 14.40
N GLY A 124 -2.30 13.69 14.51
CA GLY A 124 -2.60 12.77 13.41
C GLY A 124 -1.63 12.90 12.23
N MET A 125 -2.10 12.50 11.06
CA MET A 125 -1.28 12.54 9.83
C MET A 125 -1.04 13.98 9.36
N LEU A 126 -2.00 14.89 9.54
CA LEU A 126 -1.81 16.30 9.17
C LEU A 126 -0.67 16.95 9.96
N GLY A 127 -0.63 16.74 11.28
CA GLY A 127 0.48 17.24 12.10
C GLY A 127 1.82 16.60 11.73
N ALA A 128 1.83 15.33 11.32
CA ALA A 128 3.06 14.71 10.80
C ALA A 128 3.53 15.35 9.48
N ILE A 129 2.62 15.69 8.57
CA ILE A 129 2.93 16.39 7.31
C ILE A 129 3.50 17.77 7.59
N GLU A 130 2.85 18.55 8.45
CA GLU A 130 3.32 19.89 8.85
C GLU A 130 4.72 19.83 9.46
N ARG A 131 4.96 18.83 10.33
CA ARG A 131 6.28 18.64 10.95
C ARG A 131 7.36 18.23 9.96
N ALA A 132 7.03 17.31 9.03
CA ALA A 132 7.95 16.91 7.96
C ALA A 132 8.33 18.10 7.07
N GLU A 133 7.36 18.94 6.72
CA GLU A 133 7.59 20.15 5.94
C GLU A 133 8.46 21.16 6.68
N GLN A 134 8.25 21.35 7.99
CA GLN A 134 9.09 22.19 8.83
C GLN A 134 10.54 21.69 8.84
N LEU A 135 10.76 20.38 9.09
CA LEU A 135 12.09 19.78 9.08
C LEU A 135 12.79 19.95 7.73
N ALA A 136 12.06 19.79 6.64
CA ALA A 136 12.59 20.00 5.30
C ALA A 136 13.06 21.44 5.09
N ARG A 137 12.25 22.44 5.47
CA ARG A 137 12.60 23.86 5.37
C ARG A 137 13.80 24.23 6.24
N ASP A 138 13.80 23.80 7.50
CA ASP A 138 14.81 24.22 8.47
C ASP A 138 16.20 23.63 8.17
N ASN A 139 16.23 22.42 7.56
CA ASN A 139 17.47 21.69 7.31
C ASN A 139 17.86 21.56 5.83
N GLY A 140 17.03 22.06 4.91
CA GLY A 140 17.24 21.88 3.47
C GLY A 140 17.10 20.44 3.00
N TRP A 141 16.29 19.61 3.68
CA TRP A 141 16.06 18.21 3.33
C TRP A 141 15.03 18.10 2.19
N PHE A 142 15.12 17.00 1.43
CA PHE A 142 14.15 16.72 0.40
C PHE A 142 12.87 16.11 1.01
N PHE A 143 11.75 16.82 0.91
CA PHE A 143 10.43 16.33 1.33
C PHE A 143 9.73 15.67 0.14
N VAL A 144 9.37 14.40 0.28
CA VAL A 144 8.78 13.58 -0.80
C VAL A 144 7.37 14.04 -1.16
N LYS A 145 6.55 14.47 -0.16
CA LYS A 145 5.17 14.96 -0.32
C LYS A 145 4.23 13.93 -0.99
N GLN A 146 4.19 12.72 -0.47
CA GLN A 146 3.46 11.61 -1.09
C GLN A 146 1.98 11.90 -1.44
N PHE A 147 1.33 12.82 -0.75
CA PHE A 147 -0.08 13.15 -0.96
C PHE A 147 -0.32 14.19 -2.07
N GLU A 148 0.69 14.96 -2.44
CA GLU A 148 0.62 16.07 -3.39
C GLU A 148 1.52 15.87 -4.61
N ASN A 149 2.63 15.15 -4.45
CA ASN A 149 3.61 14.95 -5.50
C ASN A 149 3.06 14.06 -6.61
N THR A 150 2.83 14.63 -7.78
CA THR A 150 2.27 13.93 -8.95
C THR A 150 3.15 12.79 -9.42
N GLU A 151 4.45 12.78 -9.08
CA GLU A 151 5.37 11.68 -9.41
C GLU A 151 4.97 10.37 -8.70
N ASN A 152 4.20 10.44 -7.61
CA ASN A 152 3.58 9.26 -7.02
C ASN A 152 2.60 8.58 -8.00
N ALA A 153 1.74 9.33 -8.68
CA ALA A 153 0.86 8.77 -9.69
C ALA A 153 1.63 8.34 -10.95
N ASN A 154 2.62 9.13 -11.37
CA ASN A 154 3.46 8.82 -12.53
C ASN A 154 4.23 7.50 -12.36
N ALA A 155 4.66 7.16 -11.14
CA ALA A 155 5.28 5.87 -10.84
C ALA A 155 4.38 4.67 -11.20
N HIS A 156 3.06 4.84 -11.10
CA HIS A 156 2.09 3.78 -11.40
C HIS A 156 1.68 3.69 -12.87
N TYR A 157 2.20 4.57 -13.72
CA TYR A 157 2.07 4.39 -15.16
C TYR A 157 2.72 3.08 -15.63
N GLN A 158 3.93 2.79 -15.12
CA GLN A 158 4.61 1.52 -15.39
C GLN A 158 3.82 0.32 -14.88
N THR A 159 3.19 0.43 -13.70
CA THR A 159 2.30 -0.63 -13.17
C THR A 159 1.14 -0.90 -14.14
N GLY A 160 0.57 0.14 -14.74
CA GLY A 160 -0.51 0.01 -15.74
C GLY A 160 -0.04 -0.69 -17.00
N LEU A 161 1.14 -0.36 -17.53
CA LEU A 161 1.73 -1.04 -18.69
C LEU A 161 1.96 -2.52 -18.42
N GLU A 162 2.51 -2.87 -17.25
CA GLU A 162 2.69 -4.28 -16.85
C GLU A 162 1.35 -5.03 -16.77
N ILE A 163 0.30 -4.41 -16.27
CA ILE A 163 -1.04 -5.01 -16.21
C ILE A 163 -1.56 -5.26 -17.64
N ILE A 164 -1.44 -4.30 -18.55
CA ILE A 164 -1.87 -4.44 -19.94
C ILE A 164 -1.12 -5.60 -20.62
N GLU A 165 0.20 -5.69 -20.41
CA GLU A 165 1.03 -6.75 -20.99
C GLU A 165 0.66 -8.13 -20.46
N GLN A 166 0.39 -8.24 -19.16
CA GLN A 166 0.14 -9.52 -18.47
C GLN A 166 -1.29 -10.03 -18.61
N ILE A 167 -2.26 -9.19 -18.99
CA ILE A 167 -3.65 -9.60 -19.18
C ILE A 167 -3.85 -10.27 -20.55
N PRO A 168 -4.42 -11.48 -20.61
CA PRO A 168 -4.80 -12.09 -21.87
C PRO A 168 -5.77 -11.22 -22.66
N GLY A 169 -5.47 -11.00 -23.95
CA GLY A 169 -6.30 -10.18 -24.84
C GLY A 169 -6.24 -8.67 -24.57
N HIS A 170 -5.46 -8.23 -23.58
CA HIS A 170 -5.20 -6.81 -23.25
C HIS A 170 -6.47 -5.96 -23.00
N LYS A 171 -7.61 -6.60 -22.66
CA LYS A 171 -8.86 -5.94 -22.32
C LYS A 171 -8.96 -5.77 -20.80
N ILE A 172 -9.27 -4.58 -20.33
CA ILE A 172 -9.46 -4.27 -18.91
C ILE A 172 -10.71 -3.43 -18.80
N ASP A 173 -11.80 -4.02 -18.28
CA ASP A 173 -13.09 -3.34 -18.15
C ASP A 173 -13.14 -2.47 -16.89
N ALA A 174 -12.57 -2.95 -15.80
CA ALA A 174 -12.51 -2.19 -14.55
C ALA A 174 -11.21 -2.43 -13.79
N VAL A 175 -10.75 -1.39 -13.07
CA VAL A 175 -9.67 -1.49 -12.09
C VAL A 175 -10.16 -1.02 -10.73
N VAL A 176 -9.88 -1.78 -9.68
CA VAL A 176 -10.38 -1.54 -8.32
C VAL A 176 -9.23 -1.31 -7.36
N SER A 177 -9.27 -0.23 -6.59
CA SER A 177 -8.30 0.02 -5.52
C SER A 177 -8.85 0.93 -4.42
N GLY A 178 -8.44 0.67 -3.19
CA GLY A 178 -8.59 1.61 -2.08
C GLY A 178 -7.71 2.84 -2.26
N ILE A 179 -8.13 3.94 -1.66
CA ILE A 179 -7.43 5.22 -1.72
C ILE A 179 -6.68 5.48 -0.41
N GLY A 180 -5.35 5.51 -0.50
CA GLY A 180 -4.47 6.12 0.50
C GLY A 180 -4.04 7.51 -0.01
N THR A 181 -2.87 7.57 -0.66
CA THR A 181 -2.43 8.81 -1.35
C THR A 181 -3.17 9.09 -2.66
N GLY A 182 -3.90 8.13 -3.18
CA GLY A 182 -4.57 8.21 -4.48
C GLY A 182 -3.67 7.86 -5.67
N GLY A 183 -2.35 7.87 -5.48
CA GLY A 183 -1.39 7.71 -6.57
C GLY A 183 -1.57 6.45 -7.41
N THR A 184 -1.85 5.31 -6.78
CA THR A 184 -2.03 4.04 -7.50
C THR A 184 -3.20 4.10 -8.48
N LEU A 185 -4.41 4.41 -8.00
CA LEU A 185 -5.59 4.38 -8.86
C LEU A 185 -5.55 5.47 -9.93
N VAL A 186 -5.09 6.68 -9.58
CA VAL A 186 -4.93 7.79 -10.54
C VAL A 186 -3.88 7.45 -11.60
N GLY A 187 -2.73 6.89 -11.20
CA GLY A 187 -1.69 6.50 -12.14
C GLY A 187 -2.13 5.40 -13.11
N LEU A 188 -2.86 4.39 -12.61
CA LEU A 188 -3.46 3.34 -13.44
C LEU A 188 -4.52 3.92 -14.40
N ALA A 189 -5.42 4.78 -13.90
CA ALA A 189 -6.45 5.41 -14.74
C ALA A 189 -5.84 6.24 -15.87
N ARG A 190 -4.79 7.03 -15.58
CA ARG A 190 -4.05 7.80 -16.59
C ARG A 190 -3.39 6.88 -17.62
N CYS A 191 -2.70 5.82 -17.17
CA CYS A 191 -2.07 4.86 -18.07
C CYS A 191 -3.10 4.22 -19.00
N PHE A 192 -4.16 3.65 -18.47
CA PHE A 192 -5.19 2.99 -19.27
C PHE A 192 -5.84 3.94 -20.27
N LYS A 193 -6.11 5.17 -19.87
CA LYS A 193 -6.64 6.22 -20.78
C LYS A 193 -5.67 6.54 -21.91
N GLN A 194 -4.38 6.72 -21.62
CA GLN A 194 -3.35 7.04 -22.63
C GLN A 194 -3.12 5.87 -23.58
N GLU A 195 -3.22 4.62 -23.09
CA GLU A 195 -3.11 3.40 -23.90
C GLU A 195 -4.42 3.02 -24.60
N GLY A 196 -5.39 3.96 -24.67
CA GLY A 196 -6.64 3.81 -25.40
C GLY A 196 -7.60 2.77 -24.81
N LYS A 197 -7.48 2.45 -23.51
CA LYS A 197 -8.40 1.55 -22.80
C LYS A 197 -9.57 2.33 -22.23
N ASP A 198 -10.79 1.84 -22.44
CA ASP A 198 -12.00 2.38 -21.81
C ASP A 198 -12.27 1.68 -20.48
N THR A 199 -11.34 1.83 -19.55
CA THR A 199 -11.36 1.18 -18.24
C THR A 199 -12.06 2.07 -17.22
N LEU A 200 -13.01 1.51 -16.48
CA LEU A 200 -13.63 2.17 -15.33
C LEU A 200 -12.77 2.00 -14.07
N SER A 201 -12.48 3.10 -13.38
CA SER A 201 -11.72 3.08 -12.13
C SER A 201 -12.67 3.05 -10.94
N ILE A 202 -12.63 1.96 -10.17
CA ILE A 202 -13.48 1.75 -9.00
C ILE A 202 -12.70 2.08 -7.73
N VAL A 203 -13.20 3.07 -7.00
CA VAL A 203 -12.66 3.47 -5.70
C VAL A 203 -13.28 2.60 -4.61
N ALA A 204 -12.50 1.71 -4.02
CA ALA A 204 -12.95 1.00 -2.84
C ALA A 204 -12.99 1.95 -1.64
N ARG A 205 -14.16 2.08 -1.01
CA ARG A 205 -14.41 2.90 0.18
C ARG A 205 -14.84 2.01 1.34
N THR A 206 -14.34 2.31 2.53
CA THR A 206 -14.87 1.71 3.75
C THR A 206 -16.25 2.29 4.04
N GLU A 207 -17.19 1.43 4.43
CA GLU A 207 -18.39 1.91 5.12
C GLU A 207 -17.93 2.59 6.40
N GLY A 208 -18.41 3.82 6.64
CA GLY A 208 -18.01 4.61 7.78
C GLY A 208 -18.27 3.86 9.10
N VAL A 209 -17.26 3.73 9.92
CA VAL A 209 -17.39 3.21 11.28
C VAL A 209 -17.54 4.40 12.21
N ARG A 210 -18.71 4.56 12.84
CA ARG A 210 -18.90 5.56 13.88
C ARG A 210 -18.18 5.12 15.16
N LEU A 211 -17.42 6.03 15.76
CA LEU A 211 -16.91 5.79 17.10
C LEU A 211 -18.08 5.58 18.08
N PRO A 212 -18.06 4.53 18.92
CA PRO A 212 -19.11 4.31 19.90
C PRO A 212 -19.35 5.56 20.76
N GLY A 213 -20.59 6.05 20.76
CA GLY A 213 -20.99 7.22 21.55
C GLY A 213 -20.68 8.60 20.93
N THR A 214 -20.26 8.67 19.68
CA THR A 214 -20.01 9.93 18.96
C THR A 214 -20.63 9.92 17.57
N ASP A 215 -20.89 11.11 16.99
CA ASP A 215 -21.27 11.26 15.59
C ASP A 215 -20.06 11.34 14.65
N ILE A 216 -18.85 11.07 15.15
CA ILE A 216 -17.61 11.12 14.39
C ILE A 216 -17.48 9.83 13.58
N GLU A 217 -17.53 9.92 12.26
CA GLU A 217 -17.08 8.87 11.38
C GLU A 217 -15.57 8.66 11.55
N CYS A 218 -15.20 7.52 12.07
CA CYS A 218 -13.79 7.18 12.26
C CYS A 218 -13.05 6.94 10.95
N CYS A 219 -11.73 7.17 11.07
CA CYS A 219 -10.73 6.76 10.10
C CYS A 219 -11.00 5.37 9.57
N SER A 220 -10.67 5.13 8.30
CA SER A 220 -10.67 3.79 7.75
C SER A 220 -9.92 2.82 8.66
N LEU A 221 -10.59 1.79 9.13
CA LEU A 221 -9.98 0.71 9.90
C LEU A 221 -9.06 -0.18 9.03
N ILE A 222 -9.07 0.05 7.71
CA ILE A 222 -8.21 -0.66 6.76
C ILE A 222 -6.90 0.12 6.62
N PRO A 223 -5.78 -0.44 7.09
CA PRO A 223 -4.48 0.23 6.98
C PRO A 223 -4.14 0.58 5.53
N GLY A 224 -3.58 1.78 5.32
CA GLY A 224 -3.19 2.25 3.99
C GLY A 224 -4.32 2.93 3.21
N THR A 225 -5.53 3.04 3.77
CA THR A 225 -6.61 3.84 3.21
C THR A 225 -6.87 5.10 4.04
N MET A 226 -7.34 6.17 3.38
CA MET A 226 -7.60 7.48 4.00
C MET A 226 -9.09 7.80 4.01
N MET A 227 -9.47 8.74 4.87
CA MET A 227 -10.84 9.29 4.90
C MET A 227 -11.16 10.01 3.59
N LYS A 228 -12.46 10.10 3.26
CA LYS A 228 -12.95 10.70 2.01
C LYS A 228 -12.44 12.14 1.81
N ASP A 229 -12.43 12.93 2.87
CA ASP A 229 -12.13 14.36 2.81
C ASP A 229 -10.64 14.70 3.03
N PHE A 230 -9.77 13.67 3.14
CA PHE A 230 -8.34 13.91 3.26
C PHE A 230 -7.76 14.33 1.90
N PRO A 231 -7.10 15.50 1.80
CA PRO A 231 -6.48 15.97 0.56
C PRO A 231 -5.45 14.97 0.04
N ASN A 232 -5.58 14.54 -1.19
CA ASN A 232 -4.67 13.58 -1.81
C ASN A 232 -4.75 13.66 -3.35
N LEU A 233 -3.93 12.87 -4.03
CA LEU A 233 -3.87 12.88 -5.50
C LEU A 233 -5.20 12.50 -6.18
N TYR A 234 -6.04 11.67 -5.53
CA TYR A 234 -7.35 11.33 -6.07
C TYR A 234 -8.30 12.54 -6.04
N THR A 235 -8.33 13.30 -4.93
CA THR A 235 -9.16 14.52 -4.85
C THR A 235 -8.69 15.57 -5.85
N ILE A 236 -7.38 15.72 -6.04
CA ILE A 236 -6.80 16.60 -7.07
C ILE A 236 -7.20 16.14 -8.49
N ALA A 237 -7.19 14.83 -8.77
CA ALA A 237 -7.58 14.31 -10.08
C ALA A 237 -9.07 14.51 -10.34
N LEU A 238 -9.96 14.34 -9.34
CA LEU A 238 -11.39 14.61 -9.48
C LEU A 238 -11.69 16.05 -9.88
N GLU A 239 -10.90 17.00 -9.39
CA GLU A 239 -11.09 18.42 -9.68
C GLU A 239 -10.53 18.83 -11.06
N ASN A 240 -9.47 18.18 -11.52
CA ASN A 240 -8.68 18.65 -12.66
C ASN A 240 -8.68 17.72 -13.89
N GLU A 241 -9.16 16.47 -13.76
CA GLU A 241 -9.06 15.43 -14.79
C GLU A 241 -10.44 14.80 -15.06
N SER A 242 -11.37 15.59 -15.60
CA SER A 242 -12.77 15.19 -15.85
C SER A 242 -12.90 14.02 -16.85
N GLU A 243 -11.86 13.74 -17.63
CA GLU A 243 -11.82 12.62 -18.58
C GLU A 243 -11.57 11.26 -17.89
N LEU A 244 -11.11 11.24 -16.65
CA LEU A 244 -10.96 10.01 -15.87
C LEU A 244 -12.30 9.63 -15.24
N LYS A 245 -12.71 8.38 -15.47
CA LYS A 245 -13.99 7.85 -14.97
C LYS A 245 -13.77 7.16 -13.63
N PHE A 246 -14.38 7.66 -12.56
CA PHE A 246 -14.36 7.07 -11.25
C PHE A 246 -15.76 6.72 -10.75
N GLN A 247 -15.87 5.53 -10.12
CA GLN A 247 -17.08 5.09 -9.42
C GLN A 247 -16.69 4.58 -8.02
N GLU A 248 -17.52 4.79 -7.01
CA GLU A 248 -17.24 4.31 -5.65
C GLU A 248 -17.94 2.97 -5.39
N GLN A 249 -17.22 2.04 -4.76
CA GLN A 249 -17.74 0.79 -4.24
C GLN A 249 -17.49 0.73 -2.73
N LYS A 250 -18.56 0.66 -1.94
CA LYS A 250 -18.49 0.53 -0.48
C LYS A 250 -18.25 -0.92 -0.06
N VAL A 251 -17.41 -1.10 0.95
CA VAL A 251 -17.07 -2.39 1.55
C VAL A 251 -16.99 -2.23 3.06
N SER A 252 -17.65 -3.10 3.82
CA SER A 252 -17.53 -3.10 5.27
C SER A 252 -16.17 -3.65 5.72
N TYR A 253 -15.76 -3.29 6.94
CA TYR A 253 -14.55 -3.84 7.56
C TYR A 253 -14.58 -5.36 7.65
N ASP A 254 -15.72 -5.91 8.08
CA ASP A 254 -15.88 -7.37 8.27
C ASP A 254 -15.71 -8.12 6.95
N MET A 255 -16.28 -7.62 5.87
CA MET A 255 -16.11 -8.19 4.53
C MET A 255 -14.66 -8.13 4.05
N ALA A 256 -13.98 -7.00 4.27
CA ALA A 256 -12.57 -6.85 3.92
C ALA A 256 -11.71 -7.87 4.69
N MET A 257 -11.99 -8.06 5.98
CA MET A 257 -11.27 -9.01 6.82
C MET A 257 -11.59 -10.47 6.50
N GLU A 258 -12.83 -10.78 6.17
CA GLU A 258 -13.22 -12.12 5.70
C GLU A 258 -12.43 -12.47 4.43
N MET A 259 -12.43 -11.60 3.42
CA MET A 259 -11.67 -11.84 2.19
C MET A 259 -10.16 -11.92 2.45
N THR A 260 -9.64 -11.12 3.36
CA THR A 260 -8.23 -11.21 3.77
C THR A 260 -7.90 -12.60 4.33
N LYS A 261 -8.72 -13.12 5.25
CA LYS A 261 -8.54 -14.45 5.84
C LYS A 261 -8.65 -15.57 4.79
N ARG A 262 -9.55 -15.44 3.82
CA ARG A 262 -9.70 -16.39 2.70
C ARG A 262 -8.46 -16.37 1.79
N LEU A 263 -7.90 -15.20 1.49
CA LEU A 263 -6.65 -15.08 0.75
C LEU A 263 -5.48 -15.73 1.52
N TRP A 264 -5.40 -15.54 2.83
CA TRP A 264 -4.40 -16.26 3.66
C TRP A 264 -4.56 -17.78 3.59
N ALA A 265 -5.79 -18.28 3.65
CA ALA A 265 -6.07 -19.72 3.53
C ALA A 265 -5.69 -20.31 2.15
N LYS A 266 -5.64 -19.49 1.11
CA LYS A 266 -5.15 -19.84 -0.22
C LYS A 266 -3.63 -19.63 -0.39
N GLY A 267 -2.92 -19.17 0.67
CA GLY A 267 -1.46 -18.99 0.67
C GLY A 267 -0.96 -17.62 0.26
N TYR A 268 -1.83 -16.64 0.08
CA TYR A 268 -1.42 -15.25 -0.21
C TYR A 268 -1.07 -14.51 1.09
N LEU A 269 0.20 -14.15 1.28
CA LEU A 269 0.69 -13.45 2.49
C LEU A 269 0.44 -11.94 2.42
N VAL A 270 -0.81 -11.55 2.29
CA VAL A 270 -1.24 -10.17 2.01
C VAL A 270 -1.74 -9.43 3.24
N GLY A 271 -1.58 -8.10 3.24
CA GLY A 271 -2.18 -7.22 4.23
C GLY A 271 -3.69 -7.02 4.04
N PRO A 272 -4.39 -6.41 5.03
CA PRO A 272 -5.85 -6.22 5.00
C PRO A 272 -6.36 -5.42 3.81
N SER A 273 -5.57 -4.50 3.29
CA SER A 273 -5.93 -3.71 2.10
C SER A 273 -6.11 -4.56 0.84
N SER A 274 -5.47 -5.73 0.76
CA SER A 274 -5.66 -6.66 -0.36
C SER A 274 -7.03 -7.34 -0.30
N GLY A 275 -7.44 -7.81 0.87
CA GLY A 275 -8.79 -8.36 1.06
C GLY A 275 -9.88 -7.30 0.84
N PHE A 276 -9.63 -6.07 1.25
CA PHE A 276 -10.50 -4.92 1.00
C PHE A 276 -10.67 -4.65 -0.50
N ASN A 277 -9.56 -4.58 -1.24
CA ASN A 277 -9.58 -4.38 -2.68
C ASN A 277 -10.28 -5.54 -3.42
N TYR A 278 -10.00 -6.78 -3.01
CA TYR A 278 -10.62 -7.97 -3.58
C TYR A 278 -12.14 -8.00 -3.30
N ALA A 279 -12.55 -7.69 -2.06
CA ALA A 279 -13.97 -7.59 -1.69
C ALA A 279 -14.69 -6.54 -2.56
N ALA A 280 -14.09 -5.37 -2.74
CA ALA A 280 -14.67 -4.32 -3.58
C ALA A 280 -14.85 -4.78 -5.03
N ALA A 281 -13.87 -5.49 -5.60
CA ALA A 281 -13.93 -6.01 -6.96
C ALA A 281 -15.08 -7.03 -7.12
N VAL A 282 -15.18 -7.99 -6.21
CA VAL A 282 -16.26 -9.01 -6.23
C VAL A 282 -17.63 -8.38 -6.02
N TYR A 283 -17.74 -7.43 -5.09
CA TYR A 283 -19.02 -6.75 -4.82
C TYR A 283 -19.47 -5.92 -5.99
N TYR A 284 -18.56 -5.19 -6.60
CA TYR A 284 -18.84 -4.43 -7.82
C TYR A 284 -19.39 -5.35 -8.92
N ALA A 285 -18.71 -6.47 -9.18
CA ALA A 285 -19.16 -7.43 -10.19
C ALA A 285 -20.58 -7.97 -9.92
N LYS A 286 -20.91 -8.26 -8.67
CA LYS A 286 -22.23 -8.75 -8.27
C LYS A 286 -23.32 -7.67 -8.38
N GLN A 287 -23.05 -6.44 -7.94
CA GLN A 287 -24.03 -5.35 -7.95
C GLN A 287 -24.39 -4.93 -9.37
N GLU A 288 -23.39 -4.81 -10.24
CA GLU A 288 -23.60 -4.45 -11.64
C GLU A 288 -24.06 -5.65 -12.51
N ASN A 289 -24.18 -6.84 -11.91
CA ASN A 289 -24.58 -8.06 -12.60
C ASN A 289 -23.78 -8.30 -13.88
N LEU A 290 -22.44 -8.15 -13.74
CA LEU A 290 -21.51 -8.21 -14.86
C LEU A 290 -21.41 -9.61 -15.44
N ASP A 291 -21.11 -9.70 -16.75
CA ASP A 291 -20.83 -10.94 -17.42
C ASP A 291 -19.54 -11.60 -16.92
N GLU A 292 -19.45 -12.95 -16.98
CA GLU A 292 -18.26 -13.71 -16.57
C GLU A 292 -16.99 -13.33 -17.35
N ASP A 293 -17.14 -12.86 -18.59
CA ASP A 293 -16.04 -12.38 -19.46
C ASP A 293 -15.53 -10.97 -19.09
N THR A 294 -16.14 -10.32 -18.11
CA THR A 294 -15.70 -8.98 -17.67
C THR A 294 -14.35 -9.08 -16.94
N THR A 295 -13.37 -8.38 -17.45
CA THR A 295 -12.02 -8.35 -16.90
C THR A 295 -11.89 -7.28 -15.82
N ILE A 296 -11.82 -7.71 -14.56
CA ILE A 296 -11.63 -6.84 -13.40
C ILE A 296 -10.23 -7.02 -12.84
N VAL A 297 -9.52 -5.92 -12.67
CA VAL A 297 -8.16 -5.90 -12.10
C VAL A 297 -8.18 -5.26 -10.72
N THR A 298 -7.39 -5.78 -9.81
CA THR A 298 -7.11 -5.13 -8.52
C THR A 298 -5.63 -5.26 -8.15
N VAL A 299 -5.21 -4.58 -7.09
CA VAL A 299 -3.85 -4.63 -6.56
C VAL A 299 -3.82 -5.20 -5.15
N PHE A 300 -2.78 -5.99 -4.84
CA PHE A 300 -2.46 -6.49 -3.51
C PHE A 300 -1.27 -5.71 -2.97
N PRO A 301 -1.52 -4.64 -2.19
CA PRO A 301 -0.53 -3.57 -1.98
C PRO A 301 0.65 -3.96 -1.11
N ASP A 302 0.47 -4.78 -0.06
CA ASP A 302 1.55 -5.07 0.88
C ASP A 302 1.39 -6.40 1.62
N ARG A 303 2.41 -6.75 2.40
CA ARG A 303 2.52 -8.01 3.15
C ARG A 303 1.84 -7.96 4.52
N MET A 304 1.39 -9.13 4.97
CA MET A 304 0.73 -9.33 6.26
C MET A 304 1.62 -9.07 7.47
N GLU A 305 2.94 -9.29 7.38
CA GLU A 305 3.88 -9.19 8.48
C GLU A 305 3.93 -7.79 9.12
N ARG A 306 3.55 -6.76 8.35
CA ARG A 306 3.46 -5.36 8.81
C ARG A 306 2.38 -5.10 9.86
N TYR A 307 1.54 -6.11 10.15
CA TYR A 307 0.30 -5.97 10.92
C TYR A 307 0.22 -6.93 12.12
N PHE A 308 1.30 -7.70 12.41
CA PHE A 308 1.27 -8.72 13.45
C PHE A 308 1.00 -8.16 14.86
N SER A 309 1.44 -6.94 15.17
CA SER A 309 1.15 -6.27 16.45
C SER A 309 -0.22 -5.60 16.49
N THR A 310 -0.90 -5.47 15.36
CA THR A 310 -2.20 -4.78 15.25
C THR A 310 -3.38 -5.66 15.65
N GLY A 311 -4.56 -5.04 15.84
CA GLY A 311 -5.82 -5.74 16.12
C GLY A 311 -6.23 -6.76 15.05
N THR A 312 -5.76 -6.59 13.81
CA THR A 312 -5.99 -7.53 12.68
C THR A 312 -5.60 -8.97 13.02
N PHE A 313 -4.54 -9.17 13.80
CA PHE A 313 -4.02 -10.48 14.18
C PHE A 313 -4.36 -10.90 15.62
N GLN A 314 -5.21 -10.18 16.33
CA GLN A 314 -5.50 -10.47 17.74
C GLN A 314 -6.09 -11.89 17.95
N GLU A 315 -7.02 -12.31 17.10
CA GLU A 315 -7.58 -13.65 17.13
C GLU A 315 -6.52 -14.73 16.86
N THR A 316 -5.63 -14.50 15.89
CA THR A 316 -4.52 -15.39 15.55
C THR A 316 -3.54 -15.52 16.71
N LYS A 317 -3.19 -14.42 17.38
CA LYS A 317 -2.34 -14.42 18.58
C LYS A 317 -2.94 -15.26 19.70
N TYR A 318 -4.26 -15.13 19.94
CA TYR A 318 -4.95 -15.91 20.96
C TYR A 318 -4.92 -17.41 20.64
N LYS A 319 -5.27 -17.80 19.41
CA LYS A 319 -5.22 -19.20 18.95
C LYS A 319 -3.80 -19.78 19.10
N THR A 320 -2.79 -19.04 18.68
CA THR A 320 -1.37 -19.46 18.78
C THR A 320 -0.97 -19.68 20.23
N ALA A 321 -1.31 -18.76 21.13
CA ALA A 321 -1.00 -18.90 22.56
C ALA A 321 -1.67 -20.13 23.19
N THR A 322 -2.93 -20.43 22.78
CA THR A 322 -3.65 -21.64 23.24
C THR A 322 -2.95 -22.90 22.74
N MET A 323 -2.60 -22.98 21.45
CA MET A 323 -1.88 -24.14 20.89
C MET A 323 -0.51 -24.37 21.54
N ILE A 324 0.22 -23.32 21.90
CA ILE A 324 1.52 -23.44 22.62
C ILE A 324 1.29 -24.03 23.99
N ARG A 325 0.32 -23.54 24.77
CA ARG A 325 -0.01 -24.05 26.09
C ARG A 325 -0.46 -25.52 26.07
N GLU A 326 -1.22 -25.92 25.07
CA GLU A 326 -1.63 -27.33 24.90
C GLU A 326 -0.42 -28.22 24.67
N LYS A 327 0.51 -27.84 23.80
CA LYS A 327 1.75 -28.60 23.56
C LYS A 327 2.66 -28.67 24.78
N GLU A 328 2.80 -27.58 25.53
CA GLU A 328 3.57 -27.56 26.79
C GLU A 328 2.94 -28.50 27.82
N ASN A 329 1.60 -28.48 27.97
CA ASN A 329 0.88 -29.39 28.86
C ASN A 329 1.02 -30.86 28.43
N GLU A 330 0.99 -31.15 27.13
CA GLU A 330 1.22 -32.51 26.62
C GLU A 330 2.63 -32.99 26.91
N LYS A 331 3.64 -32.14 26.74
CA LYS A 331 5.03 -32.45 27.08
C LYS A 331 5.19 -32.78 28.56
N LEU A 332 4.65 -31.93 29.44
CA LEU A 332 4.68 -32.11 30.88
C LEU A 332 4.00 -33.44 31.31
N ARG A 333 2.85 -33.78 30.70
CA ARG A 333 2.17 -35.06 30.98
C ARG A 333 2.98 -36.28 30.56
N ARG A 334 3.81 -36.18 29.51
CA ARG A 334 4.72 -37.28 29.10
C ARG A 334 5.89 -37.43 30.07
N GLU A 335 6.44 -36.31 30.53
CA GLU A 335 7.55 -36.33 31.53
C GLU A 335 7.12 -36.88 32.89
N ILE A 336 5.89 -36.64 33.33
CA ILE A 336 5.32 -37.18 34.59
C ILE A 336 5.06 -38.70 34.50
N LYS A 337 4.86 -39.25 33.29
CA LYS A 337 4.58 -40.69 33.08
C LYS A 337 5.84 -41.55 32.91
N GLN A 338 7.00 -40.95 32.81
CA GLN A 338 8.34 -41.57 32.84
C GLN A 338 8.89 -41.58 34.24
#